data_9434015154089fdb1ad4bc6beef426e2
#
_entry.id   9434015154089fdb1ad4bc6beef426e2
#
_cell.length_a   1.000
_cell.length_b   1.000
_cell.length_c   1.000
_cell.angle_alpha   90.00
_cell.angle_beta   90.00
_cell.angle_gamma   90.00
#
_symmetry.space_group_name_H-M   'P 1'
#
loop_
_entity.id
_entity.type
_entity.pdbx_description
1 polymer ?
#
loop_
_entity_poly.entity_id
_entity_poly.type
_entity_poly.pdbx_seq_one_letter_code
_entity_poly.pdbx_strand_id
1 'polypeptide(L)'
;MTENNIIRRHLLTSDTGSRKITSVQAHEIHFAPGQKGGLHFHPCPVTGYILEGTAMLQVDGEPEQILPAGSAFFEPADARILHFDNHSDAEPMVFVAFYLLNGEQKLIEML
;
A
#
# COMPACT_ATOMS: atom_id res chain seq x y z
N MET A 1 -36.94 4.72 1.22
CA MET A 1 -36.13 4.25 1.25
C MET A 1 -35.10 4.60 1.49
N THR A 2 -34.89 4.42 1.87
CA THR A 2 -33.96 4.81 1.76
C THR A 2 -32.89 4.16 1.51
N GLU A 3 -32.58 4.21 0.72
CA GLU A 3 -31.45 3.81 0.16
C GLU A 3 -30.28 4.11 0.88
N ASN A 4 -30.45 4.70 1.92
CA ASN A 4 -29.35 5.36 2.56
C ASN A 4 -28.68 4.59 3.65
N ASN A 5 -28.71 3.25 3.54
CA ASN A 5 -27.92 2.41 4.41
C ASN A 5 -26.47 2.27 3.94
N ILE A 6 -26.10 2.96 2.85
CA ILE A 6 -24.73 2.97 2.34
C ILE A 6 -23.96 4.07 3.05
N ILE A 7 -22.88 3.69 3.73
CA ILE A 7 -21.96 4.62 4.37
C ILE A 7 -20.69 4.65 3.53
N ARG A 8 -20.26 5.85 3.14
CA ARG A 8 -19.03 6.02 2.37
C ARG A 8 -18.10 6.95 3.11
N ARG A 9 -16.87 6.48 3.35
CA ARG A 9 -15.83 7.29 3.94
C ARG A 9 -14.71 7.46 2.95
N HIS A 10 -14.31 8.70 2.70
CA HIS A 10 -13.13 8.97 1.89
C HIS A 10 -11.90 8.72 2.74
N LEU A 11 -11.01 7.82 2.30
CA LEU A 11 -9.81 7.46 3.05
C LEU A 11 -8.56 8.15 2.50
N LEU A 12 -8.45 8.26 1.18
CA LEU A 12 -7.21 8.73 0.57
C LEU A 12 -7.48 9.14 -0.87
N THR A 13 -6.84 10.22 -1.30
CA THR A 13 -6.70 10.56 -2.71
C THR A 13 -5.22 10.70 -2.99
N SER A 14 -4.73 10.03 -4.02
CA SER A 14 -3.34 10.09 -4.42
C SER A 14 -3.24 10.51 -5.87
N ASP A 15 -2.30 11.40 -6.16
CA ASP A 15 -2.07 11.87 -7.51
C ASP A 15 -1.05 10.96 -8.19
N THR A 16 -1.45 10.36 -9.31
CA THR A 16 -0.55 9.52 -10.11
C THR A 16 0.06 10.30 -11.28
N GLY A 17 -0.23 11.59 -11.39
CA GLY A 17 0.20 12.42 -12.51
C GLY A 17 -0.54 12.03 -13.79
N SER A 18 0.10 12.25 -14.94
CA SER A 18 -0.48 11.94 -16.24
C SER A 18 -0.14 10.52 -16.70
N ARG A 19 0.17 9.63 -15.78
CA ARG A 19 0.55 8.25 -16.09
C ARG A 19 -0.60 7.47 -16.68
N LYS A 20 -0.33 6.72 -17.74
CA LYS A 20 -1.31 5.82 -18.34
C LYS A 20 -1.39 4.53 -17.54
N ILE A 21 -2.59 4.08 -17.23
CA ILE A 21 -2.85 2.82 -16.53
C ILE A 21 -3.63 1.92 -17.47
N THR A 22 -3.11 0.74 -17.75
CA THR A 22 -3.74 -0.23 -18.66
C THR A 22 -4.33 -1.44 -17.93
N SER A 23 -3.86 -1.71 -16.71
CA SER A 23 -4.40 -2.80 -15.90
C SER A 23 -4.13 -2.56 -14.42
N VAL A 24 -4.87 -3.28 -13.58
CA VAL A 24 -4.69 -3.27 -12.13
C VAL A 24 -4.57 -4.71 -11.66
N GLN A 25 -3.55 -4.99 -10.85
CA GLN A 25 -3.47 -6.26 -10.13
C GLN A 25 -3.76 -6.02 -8.66
N ALA A 26 -4.55 -6.90 -8.06
CA ALA A 26 -4.84 -6.88 -6.63
C ALA A 26 -4.18 -8.08 -5.99
N HIS A 27 -3.41 -7.85 -4.91
CA HIS A 27 -2.73 -8.91 -4.17
C HIS A 27 -3.09 -8.79 -2.69
N GLU A 28 -3.44 -9.91 -2.08
CA GLU A 28 -3.54 -10.00 -0.63
C GLU A 28 -2.21 -10.51 -0.12
N ILE A 29 -1.62 -9.79 0.82
CA ILE A 29 -0.26 -10.05 1.30
C ILE A 29 -0.28 -10.19 2.81
N HIS A 30 0.41 -11.22 3.31
CA HIS A 30 0.48 -11.56 4.73
C HIS A 30 1.92 -11.41 5.22
N PHE A 31 2.11 -10.64 6.28
CA PHE A 31 3.39 -10.52 6.97
C PHE A 31 3.29 -11.20 8.35
N ALA A 32 4.29 -12.02 8.64
CA ALA A 32 4.44 -12.59 9.98
C ALA A 32 4.77 -11.50 11.01
N PRO A 33 4.60 -11.77 12.32
CA PRO A 33 5.02 -10.83 13.35
C PRO A 33 6.46 -10.39 13.15
N GLY A 34 6.72 -9.07 13.23
CA GLY A 34 8.03 -8.47 13.07
C GLY A 34 8.61 -8.48 11.68
N GLN A 35 7.90 -8.98 10.69
CA GLN A 35 8.43 -9.09 9.34
C GLN A 35 8.55 -7.71 8.69
N LYS A 36 9.69 -7.50 8.03
CA LYS A 36 10.01 -6.25 7.31
C LYS A 36 9.94 -6.49 5.81
N GLY A 37 9.48 -5.48 5.08
CA GLY A 37 9.39 -5.56 3.63
C GLY A 37 10.71 -5.35 2.91
N GLY A 38 11.65 -4.68 3.57
CA GLY A 38 12.95 -4.37 2.96
C GLY A 38 12.91 -3.11 2.08
N LEU A 39 14.09 -2.58 1.80
CA LEU A 39 14.25 -1.41 0.94
C LEU A 39 13.89 -1.78 -0.50
N HIS A 40 12.98 -1.04 -1.10
CA HIS A 40 12.49 -1.37 -2.45
C HIS A 40 11.86 -0.15 -3.13
N PHE A 41 11.50 -0.34 -4.40
CA PHE A 41 10.60 0.58 -5.10
C PHE A 41 9.66 -0.22 -5.99
N HIS A 42 8.59 0.43 -6.45
CA HIS A 42 7.67 -0.14 -7.42
C HIS A 42 7.78 0.66 -8.72
N PRO A 43 7.95 0.00 -9.89
CA PRO A 43 7.92 0.72 -11.16
C PRO A 43 6.56 1.33 -11.50
N CYS A 44 5.52 0.94 -10.79
CA CYS A 44 4.15 1.45 -10.96
C CYS A 44 3.64 2.02 -9.64
N PRO A 45 2.62 2.89 -9.67
CA PRO A 45 1.99 3.33 -8.43
C PRO A 45 1.31 2.16 -7.74
N VAL A 46 1.35 2.16 -6.42
CA VAL A 46 0.69 1.14 -5.58
C VAL A 46 -0.19 1.85 -4.57
N THR A 47 -1.42 1.38 -4.44
CA THR A 47 -2.31 1.81 -3.38
C THR A 47 -2.87 0.59 -2.68
N GLY A 48 -3.30 0.73 -1.45
CA GLY A 48 -3.80 -0.43 -0.74
C GLY A 48 -4.52 -0.10 0.55
N TYR A 49 -4.81 -1.15 1.28
CA TYR A 49 -5.66 -1.09 2.47
C TYR A 49 -5.21 -2.13 3.48
N ILE A 50 -5.05 -1.71 4.73
CA ILE A 50 -4.67 -2.60 5.82
C ILE A 50 -5.92 -3.31 6.34
N LEU A 51 -5.96 -4.64 6.19
CA LEU A 51 -7.08 -5.45 6.64
C LEU A 51 -6.95 -5.85 8.10
N GLU A 52 -5.72 -6.15 8.53
CA GLU A 52 -5.47 -6.70 9.86
C GLU A 52 -4.08 -6.28 10.32
N GLY A 53 -3.96 -5.98 11.61
CA GLY A 53 -2.67 -5.57 12.18
C GLY A 53 -2.36 -4.10 11.92
N THR A 54 -1.10 -3.76 12.01
CA THR A 54 -0.61 -2.37 11.87
C THR A 54 0.67 -2.36 11.05
N ALA A 55 0.70 -1.55 10.02
CA ALA A 55 1.87 -1.37 9.18
C ALA A 55 2.63 -0.10 9.57
N MET A 56 3.93 -0.11 9.31
CA MET A 56 4.75 1.10 9.33
C MET A 56 5.28 1.33 7.92
N LEU A 57 4.93 2.46 7.34
CA LEU A 57 5.33 2.84 5.99
C LEU A 57 6.18 4.10 6.05
N GLN A 58 7.32 4.08 5.37
CA GLN A 58 8.11 5.29 5.14
C GLN A 58 8.60 5.34 3.72
N VAL A 59 8.17 6.37 3.01
CA VAL A 59 8.69 6.75 1.69
C VAL A 59 9.88 7.66 1.92
N ASP A 60 10.95 7.49 1.13
CA ASP A 60 12.15 8.30 1.26
C ASP A 60 11.81 9.79 1.17
N GLY A 61 12.30 10.57 2.12
CA GLY A 61 12.02 12.00 2.22
C GLY A 61 10.73 12.34 2.96
N GLU A 62 9.96 11.36 3.40
CA GLU A 62 8.68 11.57 4.08
C GLU A 62 8.74 11.05 5.51
N PRO A 63 7.87 11.52 6.40
CA PRO A 63 7.79 10.98 7.76
C PRO A 63 7.26 9.56 7.76
N GLU A 64 7.58 8.83 8.82
CA GLU A 64 7.00 7.51 9.06
C GLU A 64 5.49 7.62 9.26
N GLN A 65 4.76 6.65 8.70
CA GLN A 65 3.32 6.53 8.87
C GLN A 65 3.01 5.24 9.60
N ILE A 66 2.24 5.34 10.67
CA ILE A 66 1.72 4.17 11.39
C ILE A 66 0.29 3.95 10.93
N LEU A 67 0.04 2.80 10.33
CA LEU A 67 -1.20 2.52 9.60
C LEU A 67 -1.90 1.32 10.25
N PRO A 68 -2.87 1.56 11.15
CA PRO A 68 -3.66 0.47 11.71
C PRO A 68 -4.64 -0.10 10.67
N ALA A 69 -5.27 -1.22 11.01
CA ALA A 69 -6.33 -1.81 10.20
C ALA A 69 -7.40 -0.76 9.88
N GLY A 70 -7.86 -0.73 8.63
CA GLY A 70 -8.79 0.29 8.15
C GLY A 70 -8.11 1.49 7.50
N SER A 71 -6.78 1.54 7.49
CA SER A 71 -6.03 2.61 6.81
C SER A 71 -5.80 2.30 5.35
N ALA A 72 -5.90 3.31 4.49
CA ALA A 72 -5.43 3.24 3.12
C ALA A 72 -4.02 3.80 3.04
N PHE A 73 -3.25 3.36 2.04
CA PHE A 73 -1.88 3.83 1.84
C PHE A 73 -1.58 4.01 0.36
N PHE A 74 -0.52 4.76 0.07
CA PHE A 74 -0.06 4.97 -1.29
C PHE A 74 1.47 4.99 -1.34
N GLU A 75 2.02 4.30 -2.33
CA GLU A 75 3.44 4.31 -2.64
C GLU A 75 3.61 4.82 -4.07
N PRO A 76 4.20 6.01 -4.27
CA PRO A 76 4.39 6.55 -5.61
C PRO A 76 5.30 5.66 -6.46
N ALA A 77 5.07 5.64 -7.77
CA ALA A 77 5.97 4.93 -8.68
C ALA A 77 7.40 5.47 -8.56
N ASP A 78 8.35 4.55 -8.57
CA ASP A 78 9.79 4.82 -8.56
C ASP A 78 10.34 5.46 -7.27
N ALA A 79 9.49 5.76 -6.30
CA ALA A 79 9.95 6.27 -5.01
C ALA A 79 10.59 5.13 -4.19
N ARG A 80 11.69 5.44 -3.51
CA ARG A 80 12.32 4.48 -2.61
C ARG A 80 11.45 4.33 -1.37
N ILE A 81 11.05 3.11 -1.08
CA ILE A 81 10.30 2.77 0.13
C ILE A 81 11.30 2.27 1.15
N LEU A 82 11.52 3.09 2.16
CA LEU A 82 12.48 2.76 3.22
C LEU A 82 11.94 1.68 4.13
N HIS A 83 10.65 1.74 4.42
CA HIS A 83 9.96 0.77 5.26
C HIS A 83 8.55 0.52 4.78
N PHE A 84 8.18 -0.74 4.68
CA PHE A 84 6.80 -1.19 4.72
C PHE A 84 6.85 -2.48 5.53
N ASP A 85 6.58 -2.35 6.83
CA ASP A 85 6.88 -3.38 7.79
C ASP A 85 5.64 -3.71 8.62
N ASN A 86 5.59 -4.94 9.13
CA ASN A 86 4.67 -5.22 10.21
C ASN A 86 5.21 -4.52 11.47
N HIS A 87 4.44 -3.57 11.99
CA HIS A 87 4.85 -2.77 13.15
C HIS A 87 4.81 -3.57 14.45
N SER A 88 4.09 -4.70 14.48
CA SER A 88 3.97 -5.54 15.67
C SER A 88 4.93 -6.72 15.62
N ASP A 89 5.58 -7.00 16.75
CA ASP A 89 6.38 -8.21 16.93
C ASP A 89 5.55 -9.40 17.38
N ALA A 90 4.28 -9.20 17.69
CA ALA A 90 3.41 -10.22 18.29
C ALA A 90 2.27 -10.67 17.38
N GLU A 91 1.77 -9.76 16.52
CA GLU A 91 0.57 -10.01 15.73
C GLU A 91 0.89 -10.04 14.23
N PRO A 92 0.15 -10.82 13.43
CA PRO A 92 0.33 -10.80 11.98
C PRO A 92 -0.25 -9.52 11.38
N MET A 93 0.15 -9.23 10.15
CA MET A 93 -0.39 -8.13 9.36
C MET A 93 -0.88 -8.66 8.03
N VAL A 94 -2.06 -8.20 7.60
CA VAL A 94 -2.63 -8.55 6.30
C VAL A 94 -3.05 -7.27 5.60
N PHE A 95 -2.67 -7.13 4.34
CA PHE A 95 -3.08 -5.97 3.55
C PHE A 95 -3.36 -6.37 2.12
N VAL A 96 -4.09 -5.51 1.41
CA VAL A 96 -4.33 -5.65 -0.02
C VAL A 96 -3.58 -4.53 -0.71
N ALA A 97 -2.82 -4.88 -1.73
CA ALA A 97 -2.11 -3.93 -2.59
C ALA A 97 -2.67 -3.99 -3.99
N PHE A 98 -2.90 -2.82 -4.58
CA PHE A 98 -3.34 -2.67 -5.97
C PHE A 98 -2.19 -2.04 -6.75
N TYR A 99 -1.69 -2.76 -7.75
CA TYR A 99 -0.61 -2.31 -8.62
C TYR A 99 -1.24 -1.73 -9.88
N LEU A 100 -0.98 -0.44 -10.13
CA LEU A 100 -1.58 0.30 -11.24
C LEU A 100 -0.62 0.28 -12.41
N LEU A 101 -0.78 -0.67 -13.30
CA LEU A 101 0.22 -1.03 -14.30
C LEU A 101 -0.02 -0.34 -15.63
N ASN A 102 1.07 0.01 -16.31
CA ASN A 102 1.05 0.40 -17.71
C ASN A 102 1.80 -0.67 -18.51
N GLY A 103 1.03 -1.52 -19.22
CA GLY A 103 1.62 -2.66 -19.92
C GLY A 103 2.26 -3.65 -18.96
N GLU A 104 3.32 -4.30 -19.40
CA GLU A 104 4.06 -5.24 -18.57
C GLU A 104 5.12 -4.49 -17.77
N GLN A 105 5.00 -4.56 -16.46
CA GLN A 105 5.96 -3.97 -15.53
C GLN A 105 6.19 -4.94 -14.37
N LYS A 106 7.37 -4.89 -13.78
CA LYS A 106 7.61 -5.58 -12.53
C LYS A 106 6.78 -4.91 -11.44
N LEU A 107 6.29 -5.72 -10.50
CA LEU A 107 5.52 -5.20 -9.38
C LEU A 107 6.42 -4.53 -8.35
N ILE A 108 7.64 -5.03 -8.17
CA ILE A 108 8.55 -4.58 -7.13
C ILE A 108 10.00 -4.86 -7.55
N GLU A 109 10.89 -3.95 -7.17
CA GLU A 109 12.34 -4.13 -7.29
C GLU A 109 12.95 -3.97 -5.91
N MET A 110 13.67 -5.01 -5.45
CA MET A 110 14.39 -4.95 -4.18
C MET A 110 15.72 -4.23 -4.40
N LEU A 111 16.07 -3.37 -3.45
CA LEU A 111 17.32 -2.57 -3.50
C LEU A 111 18.39 -3.08 -2.56
#